data_764051cb8e364f568acf52cd3f6e8996
#
_entry.id   764051cb8e364f568acf52cd3f6e8996
#
_cell.length_a   1.000
_cell.length_b   1.000
_cell.length_c   1.000
_cell.angle_alpha   90.00
_cell.angle_beta   90.00
_cell.angle_gamma   90.00
#
_symmetry.space_group_name_H-M   'P 1'
#
loop_
_entity.id
_entity.type
_entity.pdbx_description
1 polymer ?
#
loop_
_entity_poly.entity_id
_entity_poly.type
_entity_poly.pdbx_seq_one_letter_code
_entity_poly.pdbx_strand_id
1 'polypeptide(L)'
;MNYLHGFGWLTQMCRDVSFTGVHFHPDSQHHVSSFADCIHVCGCKGTVTIKDCSFTQAHDDAINIHGAFLRFVRRVNDHTAVFQFVHRQQGGYRAFFPGDTVRFYYRSSLQPCGEENTVAAVEDDIDAKTCTLTFDRPLPEDIDAKFRGQQNVVIENASYCPNVEISGCSIHGIPTRGILCTSGGHVDLSLIHISEPTRL
;
A
#
# COMPACT_ATOMS: atom_id res chain seq x y z
N MET A 1 5.53 1.01 -22.31
CA MET A 1 4.10 1.31 -22.04
C MET A 1 3.90 2.79 -22.30
N ASN A 2 3.01 3.15 -23.19
CA ASN A 2 3.06 4.50 -23.78
C ASN A 2 1.95 5.45 -23.32
N TYR A 3 0.76 4.95 -23.04
CA TYR A 3 -0.36 5.76 -22.60
C TYR A 3 -1.41 4.91 -21.90
N LEU A 4 -1.68 5.21 -20.65
CA LEU A 4 -2.55 4.43 -19.80
C LEU A 4 -3.59 5.33 -19.12
N HIS A 5 -4.87 4.96 -19.20
CA HIS A 5 -5.99 5.74 -18.64
C HIS A 5 -6.13 5.64 -17.11
N GLY A 6 -5.28 4.90 -16.43
CA GLY A 6 -5.32 4.70 -14.98
C GLY A 6 -3.95 4.30 -14.47
N PHE A 7 -3.91 3.30 -13.59
CA PHE A 7 -2.66 2.70 -13.15
C PHE A 7 -1.92 2.05 -14.32
N GLY A 8 -0.61 2.13 -14.26
CA GLY A 8 0.25 1.37 -15.15
C GLY A 8 0.19 -0.11 -14.81
N TRP A 9 0.76 -0.48 -13.69
CA TRP A 9 0.79 -1.84 -13.20
C TRP A 9 0.34 -1.90 -11.75
N LEU A 10 -0.82 -2.47 -11.49
CA LEU A 10 -1.36 -2.68 -10.16
C LEU A 10 -1.11 -4.12 -9.71
N THR A 11 -0.42 -4.29 -8.58
CA THR A 11 -0.12 -5.57 -7.97
C THR A 11 -0.67 -5.59 -6.55
N GLN A 12 -1.55 -6.55 -6.24
CA GLN A 12 -2.19 -6.65 -4.93
C GLN A 12 -2.03 -8.05 -4.35
N MET A 13 -1.70 -8.14 -3.05
CA MET A 13 -1.64 -9.39 -2.28
C MET A 13 -0.80 -10.49 -2.94
N CYS A 14 0.23 -10.10 -3.70
CA CYS A 14 1.16 -11.01 -4.36
C CYS A 14 2.37 -11.32 -3.48
N ARG A 15 3.15 -12.29 -3.91
CA ARG A 15 4.42 -12.66 -3.29
C ARG A 15 5.53 -12.64 -4.33
N ASP A 16 6.68 -12.08 -3.94
CA ASP A 16 7.90 -12.05 -4.76
C ASP A 16 7.63 -11.48 -6.17
N VAL A 17 7.45 -10.17 -6.24
CA VAL A 17 7.10 -9.43 -7.46
C VAL A 17 8.37 -8.84 -8.08
N SER A 18 8.56 -9.00 -9.39
CA SER A 18 9.70 -8.42 -10.09
C SER A 18 9.29 -7.67 -11.34
N PHE A 19 9.82 -6.46 -11.49
CA PHE A 19 9.74 -5.63 -12.70
C PHE A 19 11.16 -5.34 -13.19
N THR A 20 11.49 -5.83 -14.38
CA THR A 20 12.83 -5.64 -14.95
C THR A 20 12.73 -5.11 -16.37
N GLY A 21 13.42 -4.01 -16.68
CA GLY A 21 13.45 -3.42 -18.01
C GLY A 21 12.08 -2.88 -18.46
N VAL A 22 11.25 -2.41 -17.54
CA VAL A 22 9.92 -1.84 -17.86
C VAL A 22 10.07 -0.34 -18.09
N HIS A 23 9.52 0.16 -19.19
CA HIS A 23 9.63 1.54 -19.59
C HIS A 23 8.26 2.18 -19.75
N PHE A 24 8.01 3.26 -18.98
CA PHE A 24 6.82 4.10 -19.05
C PHE A 24 7.19 5.44 -19.70
N HIS A 25 6.78 5.63 -20.94
CA HIS A 25 6.97 6.86 -21.69
C HIS A 25 5.69 7.24 -22.41
N PRO A 26 5.32 8.52 -22.54
CA PRO A 26 4.23 8.92 -23.40
C PRO A 26 4.60 8.62 -24.87
N ASP A 27 3.59 8.42 -25.69
CA ASP A 27 3.79 8.34 -27.14
C ASP A 27 3.83 9.74 -27.77
N SER A 28 3.97 9.80 -29.10
CA SER A 28 4.08 11.07 -29.83
C SER A 28 2.78 11.90 -29.84
N GLN A 29 1.65 11.34 -29.40
CA GLN A 29 0.33 11.99 -29.40
C GLN A 29 -0.12 12.40 -28.01
N HIS A 30 0.55 11.90 -26.95
CA HIS A 30 0.16 12.10 -25.56
C HIS A 30 1.31 12.70 -24.75
N HIS A 31 0.96 13.52 -23.76
CA HIS A 31 1.94 14.16 -22.86
C HIS A 31 2.15 13.42 -21.56
N VAL A 32 1.39 12.34 -21.32
CA VAL A 32 1.48 11.53 -20.09
C VAL A 32 1.59 10.05 -20.43
N SER A 33 2.34 9.33 -19.62
CA SER A 33 2.48 7.87 -19.74
C SER A 33 1.40 7.13 -18.95
N SER A 34 0.97 7.67 -17.81
CA SER A 34 -0.07 7.11 -16.94
C SER A 34 -0.85 8.21 -16.20
N PHE A 35 -2.16 8.04 -16.02
CA PHE A 35 -3.01 8.95 -15.24
C PHE A 35 -2.99 8.67 -13.73
N ALA A 36 -2.46 7.55 -13.30
CA ALA A 36 -2.18 7.23 -11.92
C ALA A 36 -0.75 6.68 -11.83
N ASP A 37 -0.39 5.98 -10.76
CA ASP A 37 0.96 5.46 -10.57
C ASP A 37 1.39 4.55 -11.73
N CYS A 38 2.66 4.62 -12.13
CA CYS A 38 3.18 3.71 -13.14
C CYS A 38 3.29 2.28 -12.58
N ILE A 39 3.85 2.11 -11.38
CA ILE A 39 3.86 0.84 -10.63
C ILE A 39 3.23 1.08 -9.27
N HIS A 40 2.16 0.36 -8.98
CA HIS A 40 1.44 0.40 -7.71
C HIS A 40 1.41 -0.99 -7.07
N VAL A 41 2.06 -1.12 -5.92
CA VAL A 41 2.14 -2.37 -5.16
C VAL A 41 1.43 -2.21 -3.83
N CYS A 42 0.37 -2.97 -3.62
CA CYS A 42 -0.47 -2.89 -2.43
C CYS A 42 -0.50 -4.22 -1.66
N GLY A 43 -0.02 -4.23 -0.43
CA GLY A 43 -0.13 -5.39 0.45
C GLY A 43 0.50 -6.65 -0.15
N CYS A 44 1.70 -6.57 -0.68
CA CYS A 44 2.47 -7.73 -1.14
C CYS A 44 3.37 -8.26 -0.03
N LYS A 45 3.95 -9.45 -0.21
CA LYS A 45 4.91 -10.07 0.71
C LYS A 45 6.12 -10.63 -0.03
N GLY A 46 7.13 -11.07 0.73
CA GLY A 46 8.42 -11.49 0.16
C GLY A 46 9.23 -10.29 -0.29
N THR A 47 9.74 -10.28 -1.52
CA THR A 47 10.54 -9.19 -2.08
C THR A 47 9.86 -8.58 -3.32
N VAL A 48 9.82 -7.25 -3.36
CA VAL A 48 9.47 -6.46 -4.55
C VAL A 48 10.75 -5.93 -5.17
N THR A 49 11.09 -6.40 -6.36
CA THR A 49 12.28 -5.99 -7.10
C THR A 49 11.91 -5.16 -8.32
N ILE A 50 12.45 -3.94 -8.44
CA ILE A 50 12.25 -3.05 -9.59
C ILE A 50 13.63 -2.69 -10.13
N LYS A 51 13.97 -3.20 -11.32
CA LYS A 51 15.32 -3.11 -11.84
C LYS A 51 15.37 -2.64 -13.28
N ASP A 52 16.33 -1.74 -13.58
CA ASP A 52 16.61 -1.25 -14.93
C ASP A 52 15.35 -0.69 -15.63
N CYS A 53 14.48 0.00 -14.87
CA CYS A 53 13.23 0.58 -15.35
C CYS A 53 13.34 2.08 -15.60
N SER A 54 12.47 2.61 -16.46
CA SER A 54 12.40 4.06 -16.67
C SER A 54 10.95 4.57 -16.67
N PHE A 55 10.75 5.72 -16.01
CA PHE A 55 9.46 6.32 -15.78
C PHE A 55 9.49 7.80 -16.17
N THR A 56 8.58 8.21 -17.04
CA THR A 56 8.48 9.61 -17.46
C THR A 56 7.03 10.07 -17.53
N GLN A 57 6.79 11.30 -17.05
CA GLN A 57 5.56 12.05 -17.30
C GLN A 57 4.28 11.30 -16.89
N ALA A 58 4.24 10.67 -15.73
CA ALA A 58 2.98 10.22 -15.12
C ALA A 58 2.29 11.42 -14.42
N HIS A 59 0.97 11.32 -14.19
CA HIS A 59 0.25 12.31 -13.41
C HIS A 59 0.33 12.05 -11.90
N ASP A 60 0.68 10.84 -11.49
CA ASP A 60 0.87 10.46 -10.09
C ASP A 60 2.27 9.85 -9.88
N ASP A 61 2.49 9.03 -8.90
CA ASP A 61 3.81 8.52 -8.54
C ASP A 61 4.38 7.58 -9.61
N ALA A 62 5.70 7.61 -9.81
CA ALA A 62 6.32 6.61 -10.68
C ALA A 62 6.25 5.23 -10.03
N ILE A 63 6.55 5.14 -8.73
CA ILE A 63 6.51 3.90 -7.95
C ILE A 63 5.82 4.19 -6.63
N ASN A 64 4.76 3.44 -6.33
CA ASN A 64 4.05 3.50 -5.05
C ASN A 64 3.96 2.09 -4.45
N ILE A 65 4.53 1.89 -3.27
CA ILE A 65 4.55 0.61 -2.56
C ILE A 65 4.03 0.83 -1.15
N HIS A 66 2.96 0.14 -0.77
CA HIS A 66 2.37 0.28 0.56
C HIS A 66 1.74 -1.02 1.07
N GLY A 67 1.56 -1.10 2.39
CA GLY A 67 0.84 -2.18 3.07
C GLY A 67 -0.69 -2.10 2.89
N ALA A 68 -1.38 -3.10 3.41
CA ALA A 68 -2.83 -3.09 3.50
C ALA A 68 -3.25 -2.55 4.87
N PHE A 69 -3.88 -1.35 4.87
CA PHE A 69 -4.35 -0.67 6.07
C PHE A 69 -5.87 -0.52 6.05
N LEU A 70 -6.53 -0.97 7.13
CA LEU A 70 -7.95 -0.75 7.34
C LEU A 70 -8.18 0.05 8.62
N ARG A 71 -9.23 0.87 8.64
CA ARG A 71 -9.64 1.64 9.81
C ARG A 71 -10.56 0.81 10.69
N PHE A 72 -10.32 0.84 12.00
CA PHE A 72 -11.25 0.29 12.98
C PHE A 72 -12.62 0.97 12.86
N VAL A 73 -13.69 0.19 12.93
CA VAL A 73 -15.06 0.67 12.90
C VAL A 73 -15.73 0.48 14.25
N ARG A 74 -15.76 -0.77 14.74
CA ARG A 74 -16.38 -1.14 16.02
C ARG A 74 -15.83 -2.45 16.56
N ARG A 75 -15.81 -2.58 17.88
CA ARG A 75 -15.59 -3.83 18.60
C ARG A 75 -16.86 -4.69 18.51
N VAL A 76 -16.72 -5.99 18.33
CA VAL A 76 -17.78 -6.99 18.41
C VAL A 76 -17.74 -7.68 19.78
N ASN A 77 -16.54 -8.12 20.18
CA ASN A 77 -16.22 -8.68 21.49
C ASN A 77 -14.72 -8.47 21.76
N ASP A 78 -14.18 -9.07 22.81
CA ASP A 78 -12.77 -8.86 23.20
C ASP A 78 -11.75 -9.36 22.19
N HIS A 79 -12.11 -10.28 21.29
CA HIS A 79 -11.23 -10.85 20.26
C HIS A 79 -11.65 -10.48 18.84
N THR A 80 -12.77 -9.81 18.63
CA THR A 80 -13.35 -9.59 17.31
C THR A 80 -13.70 -8.13 17.07
N ALA A 81 -13.30 -7.59 15.93
CA ALA A 81 -13.64 -6.24 15.52
C ALA A 81 -13.90 -6.14 14.01
N VAL A 82 -14.65 -5.11 13.63
CA VAL A 82 -14.92 -4.74 12.24
C VAL A 82 -13.96 -3.63 11.82
N PHE A 83 -13.35 -3.80 10.66
CA PHE A 83 -12.47 -2.83 10.01
C PHE A 83 -13.00 -2.47 8.63
N GLN A 84 -12.60 -1.31 8.10
CA GLN A 84 -13.10 -0.80 6.82
C GLN A 84 -11.97 -0.24 5.95
N PHE A 85 -12.03 -0.54 4.65
CA PHE A 85 -11.29 0.18 3.63
C PHE A 85 -11.81 1.61 3.53
N VAL A 86 -10.94 2.60 3.70
CA VAL A 86 -11.34 4.01 3.77
C VAL A 86 -11.28 4.69 2.41
N HIS A 87 -10.31 4.32 1.58
CA HIS A 87 -10.14 4.93 0.29
C HIS A 87 -11.19 4.44 -0.70
N ARG A 88 -11.74 5.37 -1.50
CA ARG A 88 -12.84 5.08 -2.44
C ARG A 88 -12.51 3.96 -3.44
N GLN A 89 -11.26 3.88 -3.88
CA GLN A 89 -10.74 2.91 -4.84
C GLN A 89 -10.20 1.63 -4.19
N GLN A 90 -10.13 1.57 -2.86
CA GLN A 90 -9.76 0.35 -2.14
C GLN A 90 -10.99 -0.51 -1.85
N GLY A 91 -10.78 -1.81 -1.81
CA GLY A 91 -11.80 -2.82 -1.55
C GLY A 91 -11.93 -3.80 -2.71
N GLY A 92 -12.80 -4.79 -2.55
CA GLY A 92 -13.01 -5.83 -3.56
C GLY A 92 -11.94 -6.93 -3.56
N TYR A 93 -11.04 -6.94 -2.58
CA TYR A 93 -10.06 -8.00 -2.38
C TYR A 93 -9.93 -8.35 -0.89
N ARG A 94 -9.48 -9.55 -0.61
CA ARG A 94 -9.18 -10.00 0.75
C ARG A 94 -7.80 -9.50 1.16
N ALA A 95 -7.75 -8.66 2.20
CA ALA A 95 -6.52 -8.06 2.72
C ALA A 95 -5.90 -8.81 3.90
N PHE A 96 -6.63 -9.75 4.51
CA PHE A 96 -6.19 -10.53 5.67
C PHE A 96 -6.56 -12.00 5.51
N PHE A 97 -5.73 -12.88 6.04
CA PHE A 97 -5.94 -14.33 6.04
C PHE A 97 -5.70 -14.88 7.45
N PRO A 98 -6.36 -16.00 7.83
CA PRO A 98 -6.02 -16.70 9.06
C PRO A 98 -4.52 -17.04 9.13
N GLY A 99 -3.90 -16.75 10.26
CA GLY A 99 -2.46 -16.89 10.47
C GLY A 99 -1.64 -15.64 10.16
N ASP A 100 -2.21 -14.60 9.57
CA ASP A 100 -1.50 -13.34 9.35
C ASP A 100 -1.20 -12.62 10.67
N THR A 101 0.00 -12.08 10.78
CA THR A 101 0.39 -11.15 11.85
C THR A 101 -0.13 -9.76 11.52
N VAL A 102 -0.68 -9.09 12.52
CA VAL A 102 -1.21 -7.72 12.38
C VAL A 102 -0.62 -6.78 13.41
N ARG A 103 -0.56 -5.50 13.06
CA ARG A 103 -0.18 -4.39 13.93
C ARG A 103 -1.29 -3.37 13.97
N PHE A 104 -1.45 -2.76 15.13
CA PHE A 104 -2.40 -1.67 15.33
C PHE A 104 -1.65 -0.37 15.54
N TYR A 105 -2.13 0.73 14.94
CA TYR A 105 -1.52 2.05 15.04
C TYR A 105 -2.56 3.11 15.30
N TYR A 106 -2.17 4.12 16.08
CA TYR A 106 -2.95 5.37 16.15
C TYR A 106 -2.70 6.19 14.88
N ARG A 107 -3.74 6.41 14.09
CA ARG A 107 -3.69 7.20 12.86
C ARG A 107 -3.16 8.63 13.08
N SER A 108 -3.42 9.21 14.24
CA SER A 108 -3.02 10.59 14.56
C SER A 108 -1.53 10.76 14.84
N SER A 109 -0.83 9.72 15.28
CA SER A 109 0.55 9.79 15.72
C SER A 109 1.47 8.76 15.05
N LEU A 110 0.91 7.77 14.35
CA LEU A 110 1.58 6.60 13.79
C LEU A 110 2.31 5.74 14.85
N GLN A 111 1.96 5.94 16.13
CA GLN A 111 2.49 5.12 17.22
C GLN A 111 1.72 3.80 17.33
N PRO A 112 2.36 2.71 17.75
CA PRO A 112 1.69 1.45 18.02
C PRO A 112 0.56 1.61 19.04
N CYS A 113 -0.55 0.88 18.80
CA CYS A 113 -1.68 0.75 19.69
C CYS A 113 -1.76 -0.71 20.17
N GLY A 114 -1.09 -1.01 21.26
CA GLY A 114 -0.96 -2.37 21.78
C GLY A 114 0.11 -3.21 21.07
N GLU A 115 0.06 -4.51 21.30
CA GLU A 115 1.01 -5.48 20.73
C GLU A 115 0.51 -6.06 19.40
N GLU A 116 1.43 -6.68 18.66
CA GLU A 116 1.08 -7.48 17.47
C GLU A 116 0.09 -8.58 17.85
N ASN A 117 -0.77 -8.98 16.92
CA ASN A 117 -1.74 -10.06 17.11
C ASN A 117 -1.75 -10.97 15.88
N THR A 118 -2.42 -12.10 15.97
CA THR A 118 -2.58 -13.05 14.87
C THR A 118 -4.05 -13.16 14.51
N VAL A 119 -4.34 -13.15 13.23
CA VAL A 119 -5.71 -13.34 12.71
C VAL A 119 -6.12 -14.80 12.84
N ALA A 120 -7.17 -15.09 13.58
CA ALA A 120 -7.75 -16.42 13.72
C ALA A 120 -8.83 -16.69 12.64
N ALA A 121 -9.67 -15.70 12.34
CA ALA A 121 -10.73 -15.81 11.34
C ALA A 121 -11.00 -14.48 10.63
N VAL A 122 -11.51 -14.58 9.40
CA VAL A 122 -11.81 -13.44 8.52
C VAL A 122 -13.18 -13.62 7.87
N GLU A 123 -14.02 -12.60 7.96
CA GLU A 123 -15.27 -12.47 7.22
C GLU A 123 -15.27 -11.14 6.46
N ASP A 124 -15.29 -11.22 5.12
CA ASP A 124 -15.29 -10.04 4.26
C ASP A 124 -16.73 -9.70 3.82
N ASP A 125 -17.09 -8.42 3.90
CA ASP A 125 -18.25 -7.84 3.23
C ASP A 125 -17.73 -6.89 2.14
N ILE A 126 -17.71 -7.38 0.91
CA ILE A 126 -17.16 -6.67 -0.26
C ILE A 126 -17.99 -5.44 -0.59
N ASP A 127 -19.30 -5.52 -0.47
CA ASP A 127 -20.21 -4.42 -0.81
C ASP A 127 -20.10 -3.27 0.20
N ALA A 128 -20.02 -3.60 1.48
CA ALA A 128 -19.79 -2.63 2.55
C ALA A 128 -18.32 -2.20 2.65
N LYS A 129 -17.41 -2.84 1.94
CA LYS A 129 -15.94 -2.65 2.05
C LYS A 129 -15.45 -2.82 3.48
N THR A 130 -16.00 -3.78 4.20
CA THR A 130 -15.62 -4.10 5.57
C THR A 130 -15.07 -5.51 5.69
N CYS A 131 -14.29 -5.70 6.75
CA CYS A 131 -13.73 -6.98 7.10
C CYS A 131 -13.91 -7.17 8.62
N THR A 132 -14.54 -8.27 9.03
CA THR A 132 -14.61 -8.67 10.43
C THR A 132 -13.46 -9.63 10.71
N LEU A 133 -12.58 -9.25 11.63
CA LEU A 133 -11.41 -10.03 12.02
C LEU A 133 -11.57 -10.54 13.44
N THR A 134 -11.32 -11.83 13.63
CA THR A 134 -11.16 -12.46 14.95
C THR A 134 -9.67 -12.75 15.18
N PHE A 135 -9.19 -12.51 16.39
CA PHE A 135 -7.78 -12.60 16.75
C PHE A 135 -7.53 -13.64 17.85
N ASP A 136 -6.32 -14.20 17.89
CA ASP A 136 -5.90 -15.18 18.91
C ASP A 136 -5.81 -14.55 20.31
N ARG A 137 -5.38 -13.28 20.40
CA ARG A 137 -5.28 -12.53 21.66
C ARG A 137 -6.34 -11.43 21.72
N PRO A 138 -6.69 -10.92 22.92
CA PRO A 138 -7.60 -9.79 23.05
C PRO A 138 -7.15 -8.58 22.24
N LEU A 139 -8.11 -7.81 21.78
CA LEU A 139 -7.89 -6.52 21.13
C LEU A 139 -7.23 -5.52 22.09
N PRO A 140 -6.45 -4.55 21.57
CA PRO A 140 -5.94 -3.46 22.40
C PRO A 140 -7.06 -2.78 23.22
N GLU A 141 -6.76 -2.38 24.45
CA GLU A 141 -7.71 -1.69 25.32
C GLU A 141 -8.24 -0.43 24.64
N ASP A 142 -7.35 0.35 24.04
CA ASP A 142 -7.64 1.63 23.41
C ASP A 142 -8.08 1.52 21.94
N ILE A 143 -8.49 0.35 21.45
CA ILE A 143 -8.89 0.20 20.05
C ILE A 143 -10.04 1.12 19.64
N ASP A 144 -10.90 1.50 20.60
CA ASP A 144 -12.02 2.41 20.43
C ASP A 144 -11.63 3.90 20.50
N ALA A 145 -10.34 4.20 20.68
CA ALA A 145 -9.85 5.59 20.79
C ALA A 145 -10.29 6.44 19.60
N LYS A 146 -10.61 7.70 19.88
CA LYS A 146 -11.04 8.68 18.87
C LYS A 146 -10.08 9.85 18.76
N PHE A 147 -9.96 10.36 17.56
CA PHE A 147 -9.27 11.60 17.26
C PHE A 147 -10.14 12.49 16.38
N ARG A 148 -10.40 13.71 16.82
CA ARG A 148 -11.30 14.67 16.14
C ARG A 148 -12.66 14.06 15.79
N GLY A 149 -13.25 13.28 16.74
CA GLY A 149 -14.55 12.65 16.59
C GLY A 149 -14.61 11.40 15.71
N GLN A 150 -13.49 10.99 15.10
CA GLN A 150 -13.41 9.79 14.27
C GLN A 150 -12.58 8.69 14.95
N GLN A 151 -12.79 7.44 14.57
CA GLN A 151 -11.96 6.34 15.03
C GLN A 151 -10.50 6.59 14.69
N ASN A 152 -9.63 6.39 15.67
CA ASN A 152 -8.20 6.71 15.60
C ASN A 152 -7.32 5.51 15.28
N VAL A 153 -7.81 4.30 15.40
CA VAL A 153 -7.00 3.10 15.21
C VAL A 153 -7.13 2.57 13.77
N VAL A 154 -6.00 2.21 13.20
CA VAL A 154 -5.88 1.46 11.96
C VAL A 154 -5.15 0.15 12.23
N ILE A 155 -5.46 -0.88 11.42
CA ILE A 155 -4.77 -2.17 11.42
C ILE A 155 -3.95 -2.31 10.13
N GLU A 156 -2.74 -2.83 10.26
CA GLU A 156 -1.85 -3.21 9.15
C GLU A 156 -1.72 -4.74 9.10
N ASN A 157 -1.74 -5.30 7.90
CA ASN A 157 -1.31 -6.68 7.71
C ASN A 157 0.21 -6.75 7.65
N ALA A 158 0.86 -7.06 8.77
CA ALA A 158 2.31 -7.11 8.89
C ALA A 158 2.94 -8.31 8.14
N SER A 159 2.16 -9.37 7.87
CA SER A 159 2.59 -10.50 7.04
C SER A 159 2.75 -10.11 5.56
N TYR A 160 2.12 -8.99 5.14
CA TYR A 160 2.16 -8.46 3.78
C TYR A 160 2.88 -7.10 3.72
N CYS A 161 4.07 -7.06 4.30
CA CYS A 161 5.02 -5.94 4.26
C CYS A 161 6.29 -6.43 3.53
N PRO A 162 6.43 -6.21 2.21
CA PRO A 162 7.52 -6.74 1.43
C PRO A 162 8.84 -6.03 1.74
N ASN A 163 9.95 -6.72 1.56
CA ASN A 163 11.22 -6.07 1.29
C ASN A 163 11.18 -5.45 -0.10
N VAL A 164 11.88 -4.33 -0.28
CA VAL A 164 11.86 -3.56 -1.53
C VAL A 164 13.30 -3.34 -2.01
N GLU A 165 13.58 -3.72 -3.25
CA GLU A 165 14.86 -3.51 -3.92
C GLU A 165 14.61 -2.75 -5.21
N ILE A 166 15.11 -1.51 -5.32
CA ILE A 166 14.98 -0.69 -6.53
C ILE A 166 16.38 -0.30 -6.99
N SER A 167 16.73 -0.68 -8.22
CA SER A 167 18.08 -0.43 -8.76
C SER A 167 18.09 -0.13 -10.26
N GLY A 168 19.06 0.68 -10.70
CA GLY A 168 19.26 1.00 -12.10
C GLY A 168 18.10 1.74 -12.77
N CYS A 169 17.28 2.46 -11.99
CA CYS A 169 16.08 3.09 -12.49
C CYS A 169 16.29 4.59 -12.78
N SER A 170 15.56 5.11 -13.79
CA SER A 170 15.49 6.54 -14.09
C SER A 170 14.04 7.06 -14.00
N ILE A 171 13.86 8.22 -13.34
CA ILE A 171 12.56 8.83 -13.08
C ILE A 171 12.64 10.30 -13.47
N HIS A 172 11.80 10.74 -14.42
CA HIS A 172 11.82 12.09 -14.95
C HIS A 172 10.41 12.68 -15.13
N GLY A 173 10.25 13.97 -14.83
CA GLY A 173 9.03 14.70 -15.13
C GLY A 173 7.79 14.17 -14.41
N ILE A 174 7.94 13.67 -13.20
CA ILE A 174 6.86 13.22 -12.31
C ILE A 174 6.45 14.42 -11.44
N PRO A 175 5.16 14.87 -11.49
CA PRO A 175 4.74 16.07 -10.78
C PRO A 175 4.51 15.86 -9.28
N THR A 176 4.43 14.62 -8.84
CA THR A 176 4.17 14.25 -7.43
C THR A 176 5.44 13.71 -6.77
N ARG A 177 5.63 12.40 -6.75
CA ARG A 177 6.77 11.71 -6.11
C ARG A 177 7.38 10.70 -7.08
N GLY A 178 8.70 10.64 -7.10
CA GLY A 178 9.39 9.59 -7.85
C GLY A 178 9.11 8.23 -7.24
N ILE A 179 9.30 8.11 -5.92
CA ILE A 179 9.08 6.87 -5.18
C ILE A 179 8.33 7.22 -3.88
N LEU A 180 7.19 6.56 -3.67
CA LEU A 180 6.50 6.50 -2.39
C LEU A 180 6.56 5.07 -1.87
N CYS A 181 7.20 4.87 -0.71
CA CYS A 181 7.26 3.57 -0.07
C CYS A 181 6.84 3.69 1.39
N THR A 182 5.75 3.04 1.75
CA THR A 182 5.21 2.95 3.12
C THR A 182 5.03 1.49 3.51
N SER A 183 6.08 0.69 3.30
CA SER A 183 6.16 -0.71 3.73
C SER A 183 6.96 -0.83 5.01
N GLY A 184 6.55 -1.74 5.91
CA GLY A 184 7.32 -2.08 7.12
C GLY A 184 8.52 -3.00 6.88
N GLY A 185 8.80 -3.40 5.63
CA GLY A 185 9.95 -4.22 5.24
C GLY A 185 11.23 -3.40 5.06
N HIS A 186 12.33 -4.10 4.74
CA HIS A 186 13.60 -3.47 4.38
C HIS A 186 13.51 -2.81 3.00
N VAL A 187 14.07 -1.60 2.84
CA VAL A 187 14.08 -0.87 1.58
C VAL A 187 15.53 -0.59 1.17
N ASP A 188 15.93 -1.11 0.02
CA ASP A 188 17.22 -0.86 -0.63
C ASP A 188 17.02 -0.10 -1.94
N LEU A 189 17.66 1.07 -2.04
CA LEU A 189 17.63 1.94 -3.22
C LEU A 189 19.05 2.17 -3.71
N SER A 190 19.35 1.73 -4.94
CA SER A 190 20.67 1.88 -5.52
C SER A 190 20.65 2.28 -7.00
N LEU A 191 21.61 3.10 -7.42
CA LEU A 191 21.76 3.55 -8.81
C LEU A 191 20.45 4.16 -9.39
N ILE A 192 19.78 5.01 -8.59
CA ILE A 192 18.54 5.68 -9.01
C ILE A 192 18.87 7.10 -9.45
N HIS A 193 18.38 7.46 -10.63
CA HIS A 193 18.46 8.82 -11.16
C HIS A 193 17.07 9.46 -11.19
N ILE A 194 16.86 10.45 -10.33
CA ILE A 194 15.61 11.22 -10.27
C ILE A 194 15.93 12.65 -10.71
N SER A 195 15.24 13.14 -11.73
CA SER A 195 15.29 14.55 -12.10
C SER A 195 13.89 15.16 -12.08
N GLU A 196 13.79 16.31 -11.43
CA GLU A 196 12.55 17.10 -11.44
C GLU A 196 12.29 17.70 -12.82
N PRO A 197 10.99 18.01 -13.15
CA PRO A 197 10.68 18.76 -14.34
C PRO A 197 11.39 20.13 -14.26
N THR A 198 12.16 20.45 -15.27
CA THR A 198 12.72 21.79 -15.43
C THR A 198 11.55 22.79 -15.46
N ARG A 199 11.47 23.64 -14.44
CA ARG A 199 10.58 24.80 -14.52
C ARG A 199 11.10 25.70 -15.65
N LEU A 200 10.31 25.78 -16.72
CA LEU A 200 10.48 26.79 -17.76
C LEU A 200 9.97 28.12 -17.24
#